data_ed2079c8cf9d886d3091c5394b2891b8
#
_entry.id   ed2079c8cf9d886d3091c5394b2891b8
#
_cell.length_a   1.000
_cell.length_b   1.000
_cell.length_c   1.000
_cell.angle_alpha   90.00
_cell.angle_beta   90.00
_cell.angle_gamma   90.00
#
_symmetry.space_group_name_H-M   'P 1'
#
loop_
_entity.id
_entity.type
_entity.pdbx_description
1 polymer ?
#
loop_
_entity_poly.entity_id
_entity_poly.type
_entity_poly.pdbx_seq_one_letter_code
_entity_poly.pdbx_strand_id
1 'polypeptide(L)'
;MRYPPFKTILFSSVLIMALGCCRIVGTAMAEGPSFDCGKASGSIEEMICNDDELSALDRKLTDVYARATIKAINEHPPVLKVEQRGWIKGRNDCWKSKDPRSCTESNYRLRIAELQARYRLVPENGPFGYFCNDKPRDEVVVTFFQTDPPTLIAERGDQVSLMYLQPSSSGSKYQGRNESFWEHHGEAIVVWGYGNPEMRCRKR
;
A
#
# COMPACT_ATOMS: atom_id res chain seq x y z
N MET A 1 72.59 -41.89 -38.82
CA MET A 1 71.54 -41.88 -37.76
C MET A 1 71.90 -40.80 -36.77
N ARG A 2 71.18 -39.69 -36.80
CA ARG A 2 71.42 -38.51 -35.94
C ARG A 2 70.28 -38.35 -34.97
N TYR A 3 70.59 -38.35 -33.70
CA TYR A 3 69.61 -38.02 -32.64
C TYR A 3 69.60 -36.51 -32.43
N PRO A 4 68.45 -35.86 -32.28
CA PRO A 4 68.38 -34.45 -31.91
C PRO A 4 68.46 -34.27 -30.40
N PRO A 5 68.76 -33.06 -29.89
CA PRO A 5 69.13 -32.80 -28.50
C PRO A 5 67.88 -32.52 -27.61
N PHE A 6 68.04 -32.90 -26.37
CA PHE A 6 67.07 -32.65 -25.26
C PHE A 6 66.86 -31.15 -25.04
N LYS A 7 65.59 -30.69 -25.04
CA LYS A 7 65.21 -29.37 -24.58
C LYS A 7 64.80 -29.41 -23.09
N THR A 8 65.60 -28.68 -22.33
CA THR A 8 65.38 -28.44 -20.90
C THR A 8 64.13 -27.57 -20.71
N ILE A 9 63.13 -28.07 -20.01
CA ILE A 9 61.88 -27.32 -19.62
C ILE A 9 62.17 -26.67 -18.29
N LEU A 10 62.22 -25.32 -18.26
CA LEU A 10 62.20 -24.52 -17.03
C LEU A 10 60.81 -24.48 -16.46
N PHE A 11 60.67 -25.03 -15.27
CA PHE A 11 59.44 -24.84 -14.47
C PHE A 11 59.43 -23.44 -13.87
N SER A 12 58.56 -22.57 -14.41
CA SER A 12 58.31 -21.25 -13.85
C SER A 12 57.23 -21.40 -12.75
N SER A 13 57.62 -21.23 -11.50
CA SER A 13 56.73 -21.25 -10.35
C SER A 13 55.89 -19.97 -10.33
N VAL A 14 54.60 -20.06 -10.69
CA VAL A 14 53.66 -18.97 -10.57
C VAL A 14 53.14 -18.92 -9.11
N LEU A 15 53.63 -17.93 -8.39
CA LEU A 15 53.17 -17.60 -7.04
C LEU A 15 51.81 -16.92 -7.13
N ILE A 16 50.72 -17.65 -6.86
CA ILE A 16 49.35 -17.09 -6.80
C ILE A 16 49.19 -16.37 -5.47
N MET A 17 49.28 -15.04 -5.49
CA MET A 17 48.85 -14.18 -4.39
C MET A 17 47.31 -14.19 -4.33
N ALA A 18 46.74 -14.92 -3.36
CA ALA A 18 45.33 -14.84 -3.02
C ALA A 18 45.07 -13.50 -2.36
N LEU A 19 44.58 -12.49 -3.13
CA LEU A 19 43.99 -11.29 -2.57
C LEU A 19 42.70 -11.68 -1.83
N GLY A 20 42.76 -11.73 -0.51
CA GLY A 20 41.63 -11.87 0.37
C GLY A 20 40.71 -10.64 0.21
N CYS A 21 39.63 -10.80 -0.57
CA CYS A 21 38.59 -9.79 -0.69
C CYS A 21 37.80 -9.75 0.62
N CYS A 22 38.24 -8.89 1.56
CA CYS A 22 37.50 -8.62 2.80
C CYS A 22 36.21 -7.92 2.39
N ARG A 23 35.12 -8.69 2.26
CA ARG A 23 33.78 -8.12 2.08
C ARG A 23 33.38 -7.45 3.40
N ILE A 24 33.47 -6.14 3.43
CA ILE A 24 32.87 -5.32 4.48
C ILE A 24 31.36 -5.48 4.29
N VAL A 25 30.74 -6.37 5.08
CA VAL A 25 29.29 -6.42 5.24
C VAL A 25 28.94 -5.16 6.04
N GLY A 26 28.65 -4.08 5.32
CA GLY A 26 28.05 -2.89 5.94
C GLY A 26 26.70 -3.32 6.53
N THR A 27 26.58 -3.31 7.85
CA THR A 27 25.28 -3.35 8.52
C THR A 27 24.55 -2.08 8.09
N ALA A 28 23.55 -2.25 7.19
CA ALA A 28 22.62 -1.17 6.92
C ALA A 28 21.96 -0.82 8.27
N MET A 29 22.30 0.34 8.82
CA MET A 29 21.59 0.86 9.99
C MET A 29 20.14 1.01 9.58
N ALA A 30 19.22 0.42 10.36
CA ALA A 30 17.80 0.59 10.12
C ALA A 30 17.48 2.08 10.15
N GLU A 31 16.84 2.56 9.09
CA GLU A 31 16.52 3.97 8.93
C GLU A 31 15.28 4.28 9.76
N GLY A 32 15.37 5.25 10.70
CA GLY A 32 14.25 5.65 11.57
C GLY A 32 13.02 6.15 10.80
N PRO A 33 11.93 6.53 11.47
CA PRO A 33 10.74 7.11 10.84
C PRO A 33 11.03 8.49 10.23
N SER A 34 10.04 9.09 9.59
CA SER A 34 10.14 10.40 8.96
C SER A 34 10.17 11.58 9.94
N PHE A 35 9.89 11.33 11.21
CA PHE A 35 9.91 12.33 12.28
C PHE A 35 11.07 12.11 13.24
N ASP A 36 11.40 13.16 14.02
CA ASP A 36 12.48 13.15 15.02
C ASP A 36 12.07 12.35 16.26
N CYS A 37 12.67 11.19 16.47
CA CYS A 37 12.40 10.32 17.62
C CYS A 37 12.77 10.96 18.96
N GLY A 38 13.68 11.94 18.98
CA GLY A 38 13.97 12.73 20.18
C GLY A 38 12.80 13.61 20.64
N LYS A 39 11.78 13.78 19.79
CA LYS A 39 10.54 14.53 20.07
C LYS A 39 9.30 13.64 20.16
N ALA A 40 9.46 12.32 20.11
CA ALA A 40 8.35 11.40 20.30
C ALA A 40 7.64 11.67 21.62
N SER A 41 6.33 11.84 21.60
CA SER A 41 5.52 12.29 22.74
C SER A 41 4.37 11.34 23.06
N GLY A 42 4.61 10.04 23.02
CA GLY A 42 3.60 9.04 23.37
C GLY A 42 4.00 7.65 22.96
N SER A 43 3.38 6.67 23.59
CA SER A 43 3.76 5.25 23.44
C SER A 43 3.72 4.74 21.98
N ILE A 44 2.83 5.28 21.16
CA ILE A 44 2.75 4.89 19.73
C ILE A 44 3.91 5.48 18.93
N GLU A 45 4.29 6.75 19.16
CA GLU A 45 5.43 7.37 18.47
C GLU A 45 6.74 6.72 18.91
N GLU A 46 6.89 6.43 20.21
CA GLU A 46 8.03 5.66 20.74
C GLU A 46 8.10 4.26 20.13
N MET A 47 6.95 3.57 19.99
CA MET A 47 6.87 2.27 19.35
C MET A 47 7.32 2.34 17.87
N ILE A 48 6.86 3.35 17.12
CA ILE A 48 7.26 3.53 15.72
C ILE A 48 8.78 3.73 15.61
N CYS A 49 9.38 4.48 16.55
CA CYS A 49 10.83 4.70 16.58
C CYS A 49 11.64 3.43 16.86
N ASN A 50 11.07 2.48 17.58
CA ASN A 50 11.74 1.24 18.01
C ASN A 50 11.36 0.00 17.16
N ASP A 51 10.53 0.18 16.12
CA ASP A 51 10.10 -0.89 15.22
C ASP A 51 10.44 -0.51 13.78
N ASP A 52 11.36 -1.26 13.16
CA ASP A 52 11.86 -0.98 11.81
C ASP A 52 10.78 -1.03 10.74
N GLU A 53 9.79 -1.94 10.88
CA GLU A 53 8.67 -2.06 9.93
C GLU A 53 7.72 -0.87 10.05
N LEU A 54 7.38 -0.45 11.26
CA LEU A 54 6.55 0.73 11.48
C LEU A 54 7.26 2.01 11.03
N SER A 55 8.57 2.13 11.27
CA SER A 55 9.41 3.21 10.74
C SER A 55 9.40 3.26 9.22
N ALA A 56 9.51 2.10 8.56
CA ALA A 56 9.44 2.02 7.10
C ALA A 56 8.05 2.41 6.55
N LEU A 57 6.97 2.00 7.23
CA LEU A 57 5.61 2.40 6.88
C LEU A 57 5.40 3.91 7.06
N ASP A 58 5.96 4.51 8.10
CA ASP A 58 5.90 5.96 8.32
C ASP A 58 6.58 6.74 7.19
N ARG A 59 7.79 6.33 6.78
CA ARG A 59 8.48 6.93 5.62
C ARG A 59 7.68 6.75 4.33
N LYS A 60 7.14 5.55 4.09
CA LYS A 60 6.30 5.26 2.91
C LYS A 60 5.05 6.16 2.90
N LEU A 61 4.39 6.32 4.03
CA LEU A 61 3.24 7.22 4.13
C LEU A 61 3.63 8.67 3.85
N THR A 62 4.77 9.12 4.35
CA THR A 62 5.27 10.49 4.11
C THR A 62 5.51 10.75 2.63
N ASP A 63 6.12 9.80 1.89
CA ASP A 63 6.28 9.91 0.43
C ASP A 63 4.93 9.95 -0.29
N VAL A 64 4.03 9.02 0.04
CA VAL A 64 2.69 8.94 -0.57
C VAL A 64 1.89 10.22 -0.29
N TYR A 65 1.96 10.76 0.94
CA TYR A 65 1.30 12.01 1.31
C TYR A 65 1.86 13.21 0.53
N ALA A 66 3.18 13.29 0.38
CA ALA A 66 3.80 14.34 -0.42
C ALA A 66 3.32 14.32 -1.89
N ARG A 67 3.26 13.13 -2.49
CA ARG A 67 2.72 12.94 -3.86
C ARG A 67 1.23 13.27 -3.94
N ALA A 68 0.44 12.89 -2.95
CA ALA A 68 -0.97 13.25 -2.86
C ALA A 68 -1.17 14.77 -2.76
N THR A 69 -0.33 15.46 -2.00
CA THR A 69 -0.37 16.93 -1.84
C THR A 69 -0.17 17.65 -3.18
N ILE A 70 0.69 17.14 -4.06
CA ILE A 70 0.89 17.68 -5.40
C ILE A 70 -0.41 17.55 -6.24
N LYS A 71 -1.10 16.42 -6.13
CA LYS A 71 -2.38 16.19 -6.82
C LYS A 71 -3.52 17.05 -6.24
N ALA A 72 -3.48 17.31 -4.95
CA ALA A 72 -4.50 18.06 -4.20
C ALA A 72 -4.33 19.58 -4.27
N ILE A 73 -3.42 20.10 -5.09
CA ILE A 73 -3.08 21.55 -5.12
C ILE A 73 -4.28 22.47 -5.36
N ASN A 74 -5.29 21.98 -6.08
CA ASN A 74 -6.52 22.72 -6.38
C ASN A 74 -7.70 22.29 -5.51
N GLU A 75 -7.48 21.52 -4.46
CA GLU A 75 -8.54 21.04 -3.56
C GLU A 75 -9.01 22.15 -2.63
N HIS A 76 -10.28 22.54 -2.77
CA HIS A 76 -10.91 23.58 -1.95
C HIS A 76 -12.26 23.09 -1.39
N PRO A 77 -12.42 22.98 -0.07
CA PRO A 77 -11.43 23.24 1.00
C PRO A 77 -10.28 22.19 1.00
N PRO A 78 -9.12 22.48 1.65
CA PRO A 78 -7.97 21.58 1.66
C PRO A 78 -8.21 20.36 2.55
N VAL A 79 -9.03 19.42 2.10
CA VAL A 79 -9.53 18.25 2.84
C VAL A 79 -8.37 17.33 3.23
N LEU A 80 -7.43 17.07 2.31
CA LEU A 80 -6.28 16.19 2.55
C LEU A 80 -5.51 16.55 3.82
N LYS A 81 -5.21 17.85 4.01
CA LYS A 81 -4.45 18.33 5.19
C LYS A 81 -5.23 18.14 6.50
N VAL A 82 -6.55 18.35 6.46
CA VAL A 82 -7.41 18.18 7.63
C VAL A 82 -7.53 16.71 8.00
N GLU A 83 -7.77 15.86 7.00
CA GLU A 83 -7.85 14.41 7.17
C GLU A 83 -6.54 13.81 7.68
N GLN A 84 -5.38 14.28 7.17
CA GLN A 84 -4.09 13.78 7.63
C GLN A 84 -3.86 14.09 9.12
N ARG A 85 -4.24 15.28 9.58
CA ARG A 85 -4.16 15.62 11.01
C ARG A 85 -5.11 14.75 11.86
N GLY A 86 -6.31 14.50 11.35
CA GLY A 86 -7.27 13.59 12.00
C GLY A 86 -6.73 12.16 12.07
N TRP A 87 -6.15 11.67 10.97
CA TRP A 87 -5.56 10.35 10.88
C TRP A 87 -4.40 10.16 11.89
N ILE A 88 -3.48 11.14 12.03
CA ILE A 88 -2.39 11.06 13.02
C ILE A 88 -2.95 10.86 14.43
N LYS A 89 -4.01 11.58 14.80
CA LYS A 89 -4.67 11.41 16.11
C LYS A 89 -5.27 10.01 16.25
N GLY A 90 -5.97 9.54 15.22
CA GLY A 90 -6.57 8.19 15.21
C GLY A 90 -5.51 7.07 15.30
N ARG A 91 -4.37 7.21 14.58
CA ARG A 91 -3.23 6.30 14.71
C ARG A 91 -2.70 6.28 16.14
N ASN A 92 -2.52 7.44 16.74
CA ASN A 92 -2.02 7.52 18.12
C ASN A 92 -3.01 6.92 19.13
N ASP A 93 -4.31 6.88 18.85
CA ASP A 93 -5.31 6.21 19.68
C ASP A 93 -5.18 4.66 19.71
N CYS A 94 -4.30 4.08 18.88
CA CYS A 94 -3.97 2.65 18.92
C CYS A 94 -3.42 2.17 20.27
N TRP A 95 -2.95 3.06 21.13
CA TRP A 95 -2.56 2.72 22.51
C TRP A 95 -3.70 2.09 23.32
N LYS A 96 -4.96 2.34 22.93
CA LYS A 96 -6.17 1.80 23.55
C LYS A 96 -6.49 0.38 23.07
N SER A 97 -5.83 -0.09 22.02
CA SER A 97 -6.06 -1.42 21.43
C SER A 97 -5.48 -2.53 22.31
N LYS A 98 -6.02 -3.75 22.17
CA LYS A 98 -5.42 -4.95 22.78
C LYS A 98 -4.05 -5.27 22.19
N ASP A 99 -3.85 -4.94 20.91
CA ASP A 99 -2.58 -5.05 20.21
C ASP A 99 -2.27 -3.70 19.54
N PRO A 100 -1.55 -2.80 20.23
CA PRO A 100 -1.21 -1.49 19.72
C PRO A 100 -0.34 -1.54 18.45
N ARG A 101 0.57 -2.53 18.34
CA ARG A 101 1.44 -2.67 17.17
C ARG A 101 0.63 -3.01 15.91
N SER A 102 -0.19 -4.06 15.97
CA SER A 102 -1.03 -4.47 14.83
C SER A 102 -2.04 -3.40 14.44
N CYS A 103 -2.62 -2.68 15.42
CA CYS A 103 -3.47 -1.53 15.18
C CYS A 103 -2.72 -0.43 14.42
N THR A 104 -1.52 -0.07 14.86
CA THR A 104 -0.69 0.97 14.24
C THR A 104 -0.30 0.60 12.81
N GLU A 105 0.18 -0.64 12.60
CA GLU A 105 0.52 -1.16 11.27
C GLU A 105 -0.69 -1.09 10.31
N SER A 106 -1.84 -1.59 10.76
CA SER A 106 -3.08 -1.56 9.96
C SER A 106 -3.49 -0.14 9.60
N ASN A 107 -3.39 0.81 10.53
CA ASN A 107 -3.68 2.22 10.26
C ASN A 107 -2.77 2.80 9.17
N TYR A 108 -1.46 2.50 9.20
CA TYR A 108 -0.53 2.93 8.14
C TYR A 108 -0.89 2.33 6.79
N ARG A 109 -1.08 1.00 6.72
CA ARG A 109 -1.40 0.30 5.46
C ARG A 109 -2.68 0.83 4.83
N LEU A 110 -3.74 0.98 5.62
CA LEU A 110 -5.03 1.52 5.15
C LEU A 110 -4.88 2.97 4.66
N ARG A 111 -4.16 3.84 5.38
CA ARG A 111 -3.97 5.24 4.95
C ARG A 111 -3.15 5.36 3.68
N ILE A 112 -2.08 4.56 3.56
CA ILE A 112 -1.28 4.50 2.34
C ILE A 112 -2.16 4.09 1.15
N ALA A 113 -2.93 3.00 1.29
CA ALA A 113 -3.83 2.51 0.25
C ALA A 113 -4.91 3.54 -0.11
N GLU A 114 -5.50 4.20 0.88
CA GLU A 114 -6.47 5.27 0.67
C GLU A 114 -5.90 6.42 -0.16
N LEU A 115 -4.74 6.96 0.24
CA LEU A 115 -4.12 8.08 -0.49
C LEU A 115 -3.71 7.67 -1.91
N GLN A 116 -3.18 6.45 -2.06
CA GLN A 116 -2.81 5.93 -3.38
C GLN A 116 -4.02 5.82 -4.32
N ALA A 117 -5.16 5.35 -3.84
CA ALA A 117 -6.38 5.23 -4.63
C ALA A 117 -7.02 6.60 -4.92
N ARG A 118 -7.28 7.42 -3.87
CA ARG A 118 -7.96 8.71 -4.02
C ARG A 118 -7.23 9.67 -4.93
N TYR A 119 -5.91 9.69 -4.87
CA TYR A 119 -5.06 10.58 -5.67
C TYR A 119 -4.45 9.89 -6.91
N ARG A 120 -4.88 8.66 -7.24
CA ARG A 120 -4.45 7.89 -8.42
C ARG A 120 -2.93 7.84 -8.56
N LEU A 121 -2.26 7.41 -7.47
CA LEU A 121 -0.79 7.36 -7.38
C LEU A 121 -0.21 6.00 -7.77
N VAL A 122 -1.07 5.02 -8.07
CA VAL A 122 -0.73 3.65 -8.45
C VAL A 122 -1.54 3.24 -9.70
N PRO A 123 -1.15 2.16 -10.40
CA PRO A 123 -1.93 1.65 -11.53
C PRO A 123 -3.36 1.34 -11.13
N GLU A 124 -4.28 1.65 -12.06
CA GLU A 124 -5.72 1.43 -11.91
C GLU A 124 -6.25 0.55 -13.04
N ASN A 125 -7.36 -0.11 -12.78
CA ASN A 125 -8.11 -0.92 -13.74
C ASN A 125 -9.58 -0.49 -13.70
N GLY A 126 -10.08 0.03 -14.80
CA GLY A 126 -11.41 0.62 -14.94
C GLY A 126 -11.37 1.97 -15.68
N PRO A 127 -12.43 2.76 -15.61
CA PRO A 127 -13.69 2.49 -14.91
C PRO A 127 -14.53 1.38 -15.57
N PHE A 128 -15.30 0.65 -14.75
CA PHE A 128 -16.27 -0.34 -15.20
C PHE A 128 -17.66 0.03 -14.69
N GLY A 129 -18.64 0.13 -15.61
CA GLY A 129 -20.03 0.37 -15.29
C GLY A 129 -20.76 -0.94 -14.92
N TYR A 130 -21.60 -0.90 -13.90
CA TYR A 130 -22.50 -1.96 -13.48
C TYR A 130 -23.92 -1.40 -13.37
N PHE A 131 -24.87 -1.99 -14.13
CA PHE A 131 -26.29 -1.62 -14.04
C PHE A 131 -26.99 -2.49 -13.02
N CYS A 132 -27.70 -1.84 -12.10
CA CYS A 132 -28.31 -2.48 -10.97
C CYS A 132 -29.84 -2.62 -11.15
N ASN A 133 -30.40 -3.73 -10.65
CA ASN A 133 -31.83 -4.00 -10.64
C ASN A 133 -32.51 -3.88 -12.02
N ASP A 134 -31.79 -4.21 -13.10
CA ASP A 134 -32.21 -4.09 -14.49
C ASP A 134 -32.69 -2.67 -14.90
N LYS A 135 -32.20 -1.63 -14.20
CA LYS A 135 -32.49 -0.23 -14.47
C LYS A 135 -31.25 0.48 -15.02
N PRO A 136 -31.24 0.94 -16.28
CA PRO A 136 -30.08 1.62 -16.87
C PRO A 136 -29.65 2.90 -16.14
N ARG A 137 -30.56 3.51 -15.36
CA ARG A 137 -30.27 4.74 -14.57
C ARG A 137 -29.69 4.45 -13.19
N ASP A 138 -29.72 3.19 -12.74
CA ASP A 138 -29.17 2.77 -11.45
C ASP A 138 -27.80 2.13 -11.71
N GLU A 139 -26.82 2.98 -11.96
CA GLU A 139 -25.45 2.59 -12.31
C GLU A 139 -24.51 2.78 -11.12
N VAL A 140 -23.63 1.82 -10.95
CA VAL A 140 -22.44 1.93 -10.08
C VAL A 140 -21.20 1.80 -10.96
N VAL A 141 -20.33 2.80 -10.94
CA VAL A 141 -19.06 2.80 -11.65
C VAL A 141 -17.94 2.46 -10.68
N VAL A 142 -17.08 1.51 -11.04
CA VAL A 142 -15.98 1.08 -10.16
C VAL A 142 -14.63 1.17 -10.86
N THR A 143 -13.64 1.62 -10.11
CA THR A 143 -12.22 1.62 -10.51
C THR A 143 -11.42 0.88 -9.43
N PHE A 144 -10.66 -0.14 -9.84
CA PHE A 144 -9.80 -0.94 -8.96
C PHE A 144 -8.39 -0.38 -8.95
N PHE A 145 -7.72 -0.43 -7.79
CA PHE A 145 -6.36 0.08 -7.61
C PHE A 145 -5.43 -1.01 -7.05
N GLN A 146 -4.20 -1.05 -7.56
CA GLN A 146 -3.14 -1.96 -7.11
C GLN A 146 -2.47 -1.42 -5.85
N THR A 147 -3.23 -1.37 -4.76
CA THR A 147 -2.79 -0.96 -3.42
C THR A 147 -2.57 -2.18 -2.52
N ASP A 148 -2.01 -1.94 -1.32
CA ASP A 148 -1.90 -2.96 -0.26
C ASP A 148 -2.48 -2.40 1.05
N PRO A 149 -3.66 -2.90 1.49
CA PRO A 149 -4.55 -3.87 0.83
C PRO A 149 -5.15 -3.34 -0.47
N PRO A 150 -5.55 -4.24 -1.43
CA PRO A 150 -6.22 -3.83 -2.66
C PRO A 150 -7.49 -3.02 -2.38
N THR A 151 -7.72 -1.97 -3.18
CA THR A 151 -8.88 -1.07 -3.02
C THR A 151 -9.67 -0.94 -4.31
N LEU A 152 -10.91 -0.52 -4.18
CA LEU A 152 -11.67 0.07 -5.28
C LEU A 152 -12.30 1.40 -4.83
N ILE A 153 -12.53 2.27 -5.80
CA ILE A 153 -13.42 3.43 -5.67
C ILE A 153 -14.69 3.10 -6.46
N ALA A 154 -15.82 3.17 -5.78
CA ALA A 154 -17.14 3.05 -6.39
C ALA A 154 -17.84 4.40 -6.37
N GLU A 155 -18.50 4.71 -7.48
CA GLU A 155 -19.24 5.96 -7.70
C GLU A 155 -20.69 5.63 -8.05
N ARG A 156 -21.65 6.27 -7.38
CA ARG A 156 -23.08 6.13 -7.64
C ARG A 156 -23.76 7.51 -7.53
N GLY A 157 -24.13 8.06 -8.68
CA GLY A 157 -24.59 9.44 -8.73
C GLY A 157 -23.46 10.40 -8.32
N ASP A 158 -23.72 11.22 -7.31
CA ASP A 158 -22.77 12.17 -6.72
C ASP A 158 -21.99 11.60 -5.51
N GLN A 159 -22.24 10.36 -5.15
CA GLN A 159 -21.61 9.69 -4.00
C GLN A 159 -20.42 8.86 -4.44
N VAL A 160 -19.36 8.88 -3.62
CA VAL A 160 -18.11 8.14 -3.83
C VAL A 160 -17.79 7.34 -2.57
N SER A 161 -17.50 6.06 -2.72
CA SER A 161 -17.04 5.19 -1.63
C SER A 161 -15.72 4.55 -1.97
N LEU A 162 -14.74 4.66 -1.07
CA LEU A 162 -13.53 3.88 -1.08
C LEU A 162 -13.75 2.60 -0.29
N MET A 163 -13.42 1.48 -0.91
CA MET A 163 -13.62 0.16 -0.33
C MET A 163 -12.32 -0.65 -0.37
N TYR A 164 -12.12 -1.51 0.63
CA TYR A 164 -10.96 -2.38 0.78
C TYR A 164 -11.35 -3.83 0.56
N LEU A 165 -10.47 -4.59 -0.11
CA LEU A 165 -10.65 -6.02 -0.32
C LEU A 165 -10.82 -6.75 1.01
N GLN A 166 -11.79 -7.66 1.05
CA GLN A 166 -12.08 -8.52 2.20
C GLN A 166 -11.91 -9.99 1.81
N PRO A 167 -11.62 -10.86 2.77
CA PRO A 167 -11.67 -12.31 2.56
C PRO A 167 -13.05 -12.73 2.03
N SER A 168 -13.06 -13.57 0.99
CA SER A 168 -14.26 -14.10 0.37
C SER A 168 -14.04 -15.54 -0.04
N SER A 169 -15.05 -16.39 0.03
CA SER A 169 -15.01 -17.78 -0.45
C SER A 169 -14.97 -17.89 -1.98
N SER A 170 -15.47 -16.85 -2.67
CA SER A 170 -15.46 -16.77 -4.12
C SER A 170 -15.60 -15.32 -4.57
N GLY A 171 -15.07 -15.00 -5.76
CA GLY A 171 -15.10 -13.64 -6.31
C GLY A 171 -14.30 -12.65 -5.48
N SER A 172 -14.52 -11.37 -5.70
CA SER A 172 -13.83 -10.26 -5.07
C SER A 172 -14.81 -9.42 -4.26
N LYS A 173 -14.66 -9.44 -2.93
CA LYS A 173 -15.54 -8.68 -2.03
C LYS A 173 -14.79 -7.47 -1.48
N TYR A 174 -15.36 -6.29 -1.63
CA TYR A 174 -14.82 -5.04 -1.09
C TYR A 174 -15.81 -4.42 -0.11
N GLN A 175 -15.28 -3.81 0.94
CA GLN A 175 -16.06 -3.18 2.01
C GLN A 175 -15.60 -1.74 2.21
N GLY A 176 -16.53 -0.81 2.12
CA GLY A 176 -16.40 0.59 2.53
C GLY A 176 -16.95 0.81 3.94
N ARG A 177 -17.28 2.04 4.27
CA ARG A 177 -17.82 2.40 5.58
C ARG A 177 -19.23 1.83 5.80
N ASN A 178 -20.13 2.04 4.83
CA ASN A 178 -21.52 1.57 4.82
C ASN A 178 -21.90 0.92 3.49
N GLU A 179 -20.95 0.74 2.59
CA GLU A 179 -21.12 0.21 1.26
C GLU A 179 -20.33 -1.09 1.12
N SER A 180 -20.83 -1.99 0.30
CA SER A 180 -20.10 -3.18 -0.11
C SER A 180 -20.27 -3.45 -1.61
N PHE A 181 -19.27 -4.05 -2.20
CA PHE A 181 -19.26 -4.47 -3.59
C PHE A 181 -18.68 -5.89 -3.65
N TRP A 182 -19.46 -6.85 -4.10
CA TRP A 182 -19.04 -8.25 -4.22
C TRP A 182 -19.26 -8.72 -5.65
N GLU A 183 -18.17 -8.83 -6.40
CA GLU A 183 -18.16 -9.20 -7.82
C GLU A 183 -17.82 -10.67 -7.99
N HIS A 184 -18.55 -11.34 -8.88
CA HIS A 184 -18.31 -12.70 -9.29
C HIS A 184 -18.82 -12.91 -10.74
N HIS A 185 -17.89 -13.21 -11.67
CA HIS A 185 -18.18 -13.52 -13.07
C HIS A 185 -18.99 -12.43 -13.82
N GLY A 186 -18.71 -11.17 -13.58
CA GLY A 186 -19.38 -10.03 -14.25
C GLY A 186 -20.71 -9.64 -13.65
N GLU A 187 -21.15 -10.32 -12.59
CA GLU A 187 -22.27 -9.91 -11.75
C GLU A 187 -21.72 -9.36 -10.42
N ALA A 188 -22.40 -8.39 -9.84
CA ALA A 188 -22.03 -7.84 -8.54
C ALA A 188 -23.25 -7.73 -7.63
N ILE A 189 -23.07 -8.02 -6.34
CA ILE A 189 -24.01 -7.66 -5.29
C ILE A 189 -23.46 -6.41 -4.62
N VAL A 190 -24.27 -5.34 -4.60
CA VAL A 190 -23.89 -4.05 -4.07
C VAL A 190 -24.85 -3.63 -2.97
N VAL A 191 -24.30 -3.25 -1.82
CA VAL A 191 -25.02 -2.51 -0.80
C VAL A 191 -24.54 -1.07 -0.82
N TRP A 192 -25.44 -0.10 -0.81
CA TRP A 192 -25.11 1.31 -0.86
C TRP A 192 -25.79 2.09 0.26
N GLY A 193 -25.04 2.37 1.32
CA GLY A 193 -25.49 3.04 2.53
C GLY A 193 -25.98 2.08 3.63
N TYR A 194 -26.00 2.59 4.85
CA TYR A 194 -26.35 1.82 6.04
C TYR A 194 -27.79 1.31 5.99
N GLY A 195 -27.98 0.01 6.21
CA GLY A 195 -29.31 -0.62 6.28
C GLY A 195 -30.07 -0.72 4.96
N ASN A 196 -29.46 -0.32 3.84
CA ASN A 196 -30.12 -0.43 2.54
C ASN A 196 -30.09 -1.88 2.01
N PRO A 197 -31.08 -2.28 1.19
CA PRO A 197 -31.13 -3.60 0.58
C PRO A 197 -29.99 -3.79 -0.43
N GLU A 198 -29.67 -5.06 -0.67
CA GLU A 198 -28.76 -5.47 -1.72
C GLU A 198 -29.33 -5.16 -3.12
N MET A 199 -28.48 -4.67 -4.00
CA MET A 199 -28.76 -4.50 -5.41
C MET A 199 -27.98 -5.57 -6.21
N ARG A 200 -28.64 -6.19 -7.18
CA ARG A 200 -27.98 -7.05 -8.15
C ARG A 200 -27.61 -6.24 -9.36
N CYS A 201 -26.33 -6.24 -9.69
CA CYS A 201 -25.78 -5.43 -10.77
C CYS A 201 -25.03 -6.31 -11.76
N ARG A 202 -25.08 -5.95 -13.06
CA ARG A 202 -24.39 -6.64 -14.14
C ARG A 202 -23.41 -5.69 -14.80
N LYS A 203 -22.21 -6.19 -15.09
CA LYS A 203 -21.20 -5.44 -15.81
C LYS A 203 -21.70 -5.13 -17.23
N ARG A 204 -21.47 -3.89 -17.66
CA ARG A 204 -21.75 -3.42 -19.00
C ARG A 204 -20.79 -4.01 -20.02
#